data_2b3f4698adf560660026d987320bbbb8
#
_entry.id   2b3f4698adf560660026d987320bbbb8
#
_cell.length_a   1.000
_cell.length_b   1.000
_cell.length_c   1.000
_cell.angle_alpha   90.00
_cell.angle_beta   90.00
_cell.angle_gamma   90.00
#
_symmetry.space_group_name_H-M   'P 1'
#
loop_
_entity.id
_entity.type
_entity.pdbx_description
1 polymer ?
#
loop_
_entity_poly.entity_id
_entity_poly.type
_entity_poly.pdbx_seq_one_letter_code
_entity_poly.pdbx_strand_id
1 'polypeptide(L)'
;DSAETLMTKYKDGFAGTHAHIGVFSFEKSKHMTSGSEGGMLVTSDENLAVRARKFAGIGYKGLTAKAGRTSLASSVYQNPDYDRFDTIGFNYRMNVITAAIGLAQFERIEYLVERRKVVGGLFLDAVADCEWIETQEIPDHSDHSYFTFGLLYKGEAAKGVSWREFYDRYKEMGGDGFYACWKNPYIEPSLR
;
A
#
# COMPACT_ATOMS: atom_id res chain seq x y z
N ASP A 1 7.39 2.56 -4.24
CA ASP A 1 5.99 2.22 -4.00
C ASP A 1 5.92 1.09 -2.98
N SER A 2 5.20 1.32 -1.91
CA SER A 2 5.00 0.38 -0.80
C SER A 2 3.51 0.21 -0.46
N ALA A 3 2.65 0.42 -1.45
CA ALA A 3 1.19 0.31 -1.29
C ALA A 3 0.73 -1.07 -0.80
N GLU A 4 1.55 -2.09 -0.96
CA GLU A 4 1.23 -3.50 -0.66
C GLU A 4 2.24 -4.15 0.30
N THR A 5 3.08 -3.35 0.97
CA THR A 5 4.15 -3.88 1.84
C THR A 5 4.06 -3.45 3.29
N LEU A 6 2.90 -2.93 3.71
CA LEU A 6 2.74 -2.48 5.10
C LEU A 6 3.08 -3.62 6.08
N MET A 7 3.94 -3.34 7.07
CA MET A 7 4.50 -4.29 8.04
C MET A 7 5.42 -5.39 7.46
N THR A 8 5.67 -5.43 6.16
CA THR A 8 6.74 -6.28 5.60
C THR A 8 8.08 -5.80 6.13
N LYS A 9 8.86 -6.70 6.71
CA LYS A 9 10.24 -6.40 7.10
C LYS A 9 11.20 -6.77 5.98
N TYR A 10 12.24 -5.98 5.83
CA TYR A 10 13.35 -6.24 4.93
C TYR A 10 14.65 -5.84 5.63
N LYS A 11 15.55 -6.81 5.85
CA LYS A 11 16.76 -6.61 6.64
C LYS A 11 16.43 -6.02 8.02
N ASP A 12 16.99 -4.86 8.34
CA ASP A 12 16.91 -4.17 9.62
C ASP A 12 15.76 -3.16 9.73
N GLY A 13 14.90 -3.05 8.71
CA GLY A 13 13.80 -2.08 8.67
C GLY A 13 12.52 -2.60 8.03
N PHE A 14 11.57 -1.70 7.84
CA PHE A 14 10.34 -1.99 7.10
C PHE A 14 10.52 -1.69 5.61
N ALA A 15 9.95 -2.53 4.75
CA ALA A 15 9.84 -2.23 3.33
C ALA A 15 9.18 -0.86 3.13
N GLY A 16 9.71 -0.05 2.21
CA GLY A 16 9.26 1.32 2.00
C GLY A 16 9.97 2.38 2.84
N THR A 17 10.87 2.00 3.79
CA THR A 17 11.62 2.97 4.60
C THR A 17 13.11 3.06 4.22
N HIS A 18 13.59 2.22 3.32
CA HIS A 18 14.99 2.18 2.89
C HIS A 18 15.34 3.19 1.77
N ALA A 19 14.35 3.82 1.16
CA ALA A 19 14.54 4.81 0.09
C ALA A 19 14.32 6.24 0.62
N HIS A 20 14.52 7.24 -0.23
CA HIS A 20 14.29 8.65 0.12
C HIS A 20 12.84 8.94 0.49
N ILE A 21 11.90 8.29 -0.17
CA ILE A 21 10.46 8.41 0.07
C ILE A 21 9.83 7.02 -0.04
N GLY A 22 8.99 6.66 0.94
CA GLY A 22 8.08 5.53 0.87
C GLY A 22 6.63 6.00 0.76
N VAL A 23 5.80 5.28 0.00
CA VAL A 23 4.38 5.61 -0.16
C VAL A 23 3.56 4.36 0.15
N PHE A 24 2.66 4.46 1.12
CA PHE A 24 1.77 3.40 1.56
C PHE A 24 0.32 3.74 1.19
N SER A 25 -0.45 2.73 0.86
CA SER A 25 -1.88 2.86 0.58
C SER A 25 -2.73 2.38 1.75
N PHE A 26 -3.82 3.10 2.01
CA PHE A 26 -4.87 2.74 2.97
C PHE A 26 -6.21 2.55 2.25
N GLU A 27 -6.16 2.17 0.97
CA GLU A 27 -7.34 1.78 0.20
C GLU A 27 -8.00 0.55 0.86
N LYS A 28 -9.27 0.36 0.64
CA LYS A 28 -10.11 -0.64 1.36
C LYS A 28 -9.58 -2.08 1.34
N SER A 29 -8.85 -2.48 0.30
CA SER A 29 -8.32 -3.85 0.13
C SER A 29 -6.93 -4.05 0.75
N LYS A 30 -6.27 -2.99 1.21
CA LYS A 30 -4.91 -3.05 1.76
C LYS A 30 -4.88 -3.67 3.16
N HIS A 31 -3.70 -3.80 3.75
CA HIS A 31 -3.53 -4.40 5.09
C HIS A 31 -4.31 -3.67 6.18
N MET A 32 -4.48 -2.37 6.02
CA MET A 32 -5.39 -1.52 6.80
C MET A 32 -6.10 -0.55 5.85
N THR A 33 -7.25 -0.06 6.27
CA THR A 33 -7.99 0.95 5.52
C THR A 33 -8.23 2.20 6.36
N SER A 34 -8.32 3.34 5.70
CA SER A 34 -8.78 4.59 6.31
C SER A 34 -10.21 4.97 5.89
N GLY A 35 -11.04 3.95 5.63
CA GLY A 35 -12.46 4.14 5.32
C GLY A 35 -12.76 4.26 3.81
N SER A 36 -12.06 3.56 2.99
CA SER A 36 -12.12 3.38 1.54
C SER A 36 -10.86 3.84 0.82
N GLU A 37 -10.47 5.09 0.93
CA GLU A 37 -9.32 5.68 0.27
C GLU A 37 -8.41 6.39 1.27
N GLY A 38 -7.12 6.39 1.00
CA GLY A 38 -6.11 7.08 1.79
C GLY A 38 -4.72 6.53 1.56
N GLY A 39 -3.75 7.17 2.19
CA GLY A 39 -2.35 6.77 2.10
C GLY A 39 -1.45 7.63 2.97
N MET A 40 -0.20 7.23 3.03
CA MET A 40 0.84 7.91 3.79
C MET A 40 2.13 7.96 2.99
N LEU A 41 2.73 9.14 2.94
CA LEU A 41 4.10 9.33 2.49
C LEU A 41 5.01 9.43 3.70
N VAL A 42 6.09 8.68 3.70
CA VAL A 42 7.12 8.70 4.76
C VAL A 42 8.48 9.06 4.17
N THR A 43 9.26 9.83 4.91
CA THR A 43 10.63 10.18 4.58
C THR A 43 11.38 10.61 5.83
N SER A 44 12.69 10.33 5.89
CA SER A 44 13.60 10.87 6.92
C SER A 44 14.28 12.18 6.49
N ASP A 45 14.10 12.63 5.25
CA ASP A 45 14.60 13.90 4.75
C ASP A 45 13.61 15.03 5.04
N GLU A 46 14.00 15.98 5.89
CA GLU A 46 13.17 17.11 6.29
C GLU A 46 12.76 18.01 5.10
N ASN A 47 13.63 18.19 4.10
CA ASN A 47 13.32 19.00 2.93
C ASN A 47 12.27 18.32 2.06
N LEU A 48 12.38 17.01 1.87
CA LEU A 48 11.36 16.23 1.16
C LEU A 48 10.03 16.22 1.92
N ALA A 49 10.05 16.11 3.25
CA ALA A 49 8.85 16.18 4.07
C ALA A 49 8.14 17.54 3.93
N VAL A 50 8.88 18.66 3.99
CA VAL A 50 8.33 20.00 3.79
C VAL A 50 7.73 20.17 2.39
N ARG A 51 8.44 19.75 1.36
CA ARG A 51 7.97 19.84 -0.03
C ARG A 51 6.70 19.00 -0.24
N ALA A 52 6.67 17.76 0.25
CA ALA A 52 5.50 16.90 0.16
C ALA A 52 4.28 17.50 0.89
N ARG A 53 4.48 18.02 2.12
CA ARG A 53 3.42 18.68 2.87
C ARG A 53 2.89 19.93 2.19
N LYS A 54 3.76 20.76 1.62
CA LYS A 54 3.35 21.94 0.85
C LYS A 54 2.55 21.53 -0.38
N PHE A 55 3.06 20.56 -1.14
CA PHE A 55 2.38 20.07 -2.33
C PHE A 55 0.98 19.50 -2.01
N ALA A 56 0.86 18.70 -0.96
CA ALA A 56 -0.41 18.13 -0.50
C ALA A 56 -1.31 19.12 0.25
N GLY A 57 -0.76 20.23 0.72
CA GLY A 57 -1.40 21.23 1.58
C GLY A 57 -1.69 22.55 0.88
N ILE A 58 -1.99 22.55 -0.41
CA ILE A 58 -2.30 23.73 -1.24
C ILE A 58 -1.18 24.80 -1.31
N GLY A 59 0.06 24.43 -1.04
CA GLY A 59 1.22 25.34 -1.15
C GLY A 59 1.42 26.30 0.02
N TYR A 60 0.82 26.04 1.20
CA TYR A 60 0.98 26.91 2.37
C TYR A 60 2.44 27.05 2.80
N LYS A 61 2.87 28.33 2.95
CA LYS A 61 4.23 28.74 3.32
C LYS A 61 4.67 28.21 4.70
N GLY A 62 3.75 28.18 5.67
CA GLY A 62 4.04 27.85 7.06
C GLY A 62 4.11 26.36 7.40
N LEU A 63 4.07 25.45 6.41
CA LEU A 63 4.18 24.03 6.67
C LEU A 63 5.62 23.59 6.92
N THR A 64 5.84 22.77 7.95
CA THR A 64 7.17 22.25 8.34
C THR A 64 7.21 20.73 8.30
N ALA A 65 8.39 20.14 8.45
CA ALA A 65 8.55 18.68 8.55
C ALA A 65 7.85 18.08 9.79
N LYS A 66 7.76 18.83 10.87
CA LYS A 66 7.23 18.37 12.17
C LYS A 66 5.79 18.80 12.44
N ALA A 67 5.36 19.94 11.89
CA ALA A 67 4.03 20.49 12.12
C ALA A 67 3.26 20.62 10.81
N GLY A 68 2.04 20.11 10.80
CA GLY A 68 1.16 20.19 9.63
C GLY A 68 0.58 21.59 9.40
N ARG A 69 0.58 22.44 10.41
CA ARG A 69 0.15 23.84 10.32
C ARG A 69 0.78 24.62 11.47
N THR A 70 1.35 25.76 11.15
CA THR A 70 1.79 26.73 12.15
C THR A 70 0.62 27.66 12.50
N SER A 71 0.38 27.88 13.79
CA SER A 71 -0.57 28.91 14.24
C SER A 71 0.03 30.29 13.94
N LEU A 72 -0.70 31.09 13.19
CA LEU A 72 -0.37 32.49 12.96
C LEU A 72 -1.28 33.36 13.85
N ALA A 73 -0.75 34.47 14.34
CA ALA A 73 -1.58 35.46 15.00
C ALA A 73 -2.68 35.96 14.06
N SER A 74 -3.87 36.22 14.60
CA SER A 74 -5.02 36.65 13.80
C SER A 74 -4.73 37.88 12.95
N SER A 75 -3.97 38.83 13.48
CA SER A 75 -3.54 40.05 12.79
C SER A 75 -2.67 39.74 11.55
N VAL A 76 -1.78 38.75 11.60
CA VAL A 76 -0.96 38.32 10.47
C VAL A 76 -1.83 37.57 9.45
N TYR A 77 -2.69 36.68 9.94
CA TYR A 77 -3.56 35.90 9.07
C TYR A 77 -4.56 36.74 8.29
N GLN A 78 -5.06 37.82 8.89
CA GLN A 78 -6.01 38.77 8.27
C GLN A 78 -5.36 39.86 7.45
N ASN A 79 -4.02 40.00 7.47
CA ASN A 79 -3.32 40.96 6.64
C ASN A 79 -3.44 40.56 5.17
N PRO A 80 -4.02 41.40 4.28
CA PRO A 80 -4.14 41.12 2.86
C PRO A 80 -2.78 40.99 2.15
N ASP A 81 -1.74 41.68 2.64
CA ASP A 81 -0.39 41.69 2.07
C ASP A 81 0.47 40.49 2.53
N TYR A 82 -0.07 39.63 3.41
CA TYR A 82 0.66 38.44 3.87
C TYR A 82 0.68 37.33 2.81
N ASP A 83 1.87 36.96 2.34
CA ASP A 83 2.08 35.83 1.44
C ASP A 83 1.74 34.50 2.13
N ARG A 84 0.64 33.89 1.75
CA ARG A 84 0.15 32.61 2.33
C ARG A 84 0.74 31.39 1.65
N PHE A 85 1.07 31.52 0.38
CA PHE A 85 1.51 30.42 -0.49
C PHE A 85 2.85 30.75 -1.09
N ASP A 86 3.79 29.82 -1.10
CA ASP A 86 5.10 29.98 -1.72
C ASP A 86 5.38 28.94 -2.81
N THR A 87 4.41 28.05 -3.05
CA THR A 87 4.48 27.06 -4.12
C THR A 87 3.07 26.67 -4.59
N ILE A 88 2.98 26.07 -5.78
CA ILE A 88 1.76 25.43 -6.26
C ILE A 88 1.58 24.10 -5.51
N GLY A 89 0.35 23.83 -5.07
CA GLY A 89 0.00 22.59 -4.40
C GLY A 89 -1.47 22.22 -4.58
N PHE A 90 -1.79 21.01 -4.17
CA PHE A 90 -3.14 20.44 -4.24
C PHE A 90 -3.68 20.17 -2.85
N ASN A 91 -4.97 19.88 -2.73
CA ASN A 91 -5.57 19.47 -1.47
C ASN A 91 -5.65 17.95 -1.36
N TYR A 92 -4.57 17.34 -0.91
CA TYR A 92 -4.49 15.90 -0.60
C TYR A 92 -4.49 15.63 0.90
N ARG A 93 -5.00 16.56 1.69
CA ARG A 93 -5.05 16.39 3.15
C ARG A 93 -6.10 15.35 3.53
N MET A 94 -5.68 14.37 4.32
CA MET A 94 -6.60 13.42 4.94
C MET A 94 -7.54 14.15 5.89
N ASN A 95 -8.84 13.91 5.80
CA ASN A 95 -9.81 14.49 6.74
C ASN A 95 -9.81 13.74 8.09
N VAL A 96 -10.40 14.37 9.12
CA VAL A 96 -10.38 13.84 10.50
C VAL A 96 -11.09 12.50 10.62
N ILE A 97 -12.17 12.27 9.90
CA ILE A 97 -12.94 11.02 9.95
C ILE A 97 -12.09 9.88 9.37
N THR A 98 -11.52 10.10 8.19
CA THR A 98 -10.61 9.14 7.54
C THR A 98 -9.39 8.85 8.42
N ALA A 99 -8.81 9.87 9.05
CA ALA A 99 -7.69 9.71 9.96
C ALA A 99 -8.06 8.90 11.23
N ALA A 100 -9.24 9.12 11.80
CA ALA A 100 -9.71 8.37 12.96
C ALA A 100 -9.92 6.88 12.65
N ILE A 101 -10.50 6.55 11.48
CA ILE A 101 -10.64 5.17 11.02
C ILE A 101 -9.26 4.54 10.81
N GLY A 102 -8.36 5.25 10.13
CA GLY A 102 -6.99 4.79 9.90
C GLY A 102 -6.24 4.53 11.20
N LEU A 103 -6.38 5.39 12.21
CA LEU A 103 -5.76 5.20 13.52
C LEU A 103 -6.28 3.94 14.22
N ALA A 104 -7.59 3.74 14.25
CA ALA A 104 -8.21 2.54 14.83
C ALA A 104 -7.77 1.25 14.13
N GLN A 105 -7.53 1.29 12.81
CA GLN A 105 -6.97 0.16 12.06
C GLN A 105 -5.49 -0.04 12.38
N PHE A 106 -4.72 1.05 12.48
CA PHE A 106 -3.29 1.01 12.80
C PHE A 106 -3.01 0.42 14.18
N GLU A 107 -3.84 0.72 15.18
CA GLU A 107 -3.75 0.12 16.52
C GLU A 107 -3.87 -1.42 16.51
N ARG A 108 -4.41 -2.00 15.45
CA ARG A 108 -4.62 -3.43 15.27
C ARG A 108 -3.77 -4.03 14.15
N ILE A 109 -2.86 -3.26 13.57
CA ILE A 109 -2.16 -3.67 12.33
C ILE A 109 -1.34 -4.96 12.50
N GLU A 110 -0.69 -5.17 13.64
CA GLU A 110 0.06 -6.39 13.93
C GLU A 110 -0.84 -7.62 13.89
N TYR A 111 -2.00 -7.55 14.55
CA TYR A 111 -2.99 -8.63 14.51
C TYR A 111 -3.50 -8.90 13.10
N LEU A 112 -3.82 -7.84 12.33
CA LEU A 112 -4.32 -7.97 10.96
C LEU A 112 -3.30 -8.63 10.03
N VAL A 113 -2.03 -8.25 10.16
CA VAL A 113 -0.95 -8.84 9.36
C VAL A 113 -0.64 -10.26 9.79
N GLU A 114 -0.64 -10.56 11.09
CA GLU A 114 -0.43 -11.92 11.59
C GLU A 114 -1.50 -12.89 11.06
N ARG A 115 -2.77 -12.45 11.01
CA ARG A 115 -3.84 -13.26 10.41
C ARG A 115 -3.58 -13.56 8.92
N ARG A 116 -3.03 -12.62 8.16
CA ARG A 116 -2.63 -12.84 6.76
C ARG A 116 -1.48 -13.85 6.65
N LYS A 117 -0.49 -13.77 7.53
CA LYS A 117 0.62 -14.72 7.58
C LYS A 117 0.15 -16.14 7.86
N VAL A 118 -0.76 -16.31 8.82
CA VAL A 118 -1.36 -17.60 9.11
C VAL A 118 -2.07 -18.17 7.87
N VAL A 119 -2.86 -17.37 7.18
CA VAL A 119 -3.53 -17.79 5.94
C VAL A 119 -2.53 -18.10 4.84
N GLY A 120 -1.48 -17.27 4.69
CA GLY A 120 -0.38 -17.53 3.75
C GLY A 120 0.30 -18.88 4.00
N GLY A 121 0.55 -19.22 5.26
CA GLY A 121 1.08 -20.52 5.67
C GLY A 121 0.16 -21.69 5.27
N LEU A 122 -1.15 -21.56 5.49
CA LEU A 122 -2.12 -22.59 5.09
C LEU A 122 -2.16 -22.79 3.56
N PHE A 123 -1.99 -21.72 2.77
CA PHE A 123 -1.88 -21.86 1.32
C PHE A 123 -0.56 -22.53 0.91
N LEU A 124 0.56 -22.21 1.56
CA LEU A 124 1.84 -22.89 1.32
C LEU A 124 1.71 -24.40 1.58
N ASP A 125 1.13 -24.77 2.72
CA ASP A 125 0.91 -26.18 3.07
C ASP A 125 0.01 -26.89 2.05
N ALA A 126 -1.05 -26.21 1.59
CA ALA A 126 -2.01 -26.78 0.63
C ALA A 126 -1.40 -27.06 -0.74
N VAL A 127 -0.33 -26.38 -1.14
CA VAL A 127 0.32 -26.57 -2.44
C VAL A 127 1.71 -27.19 -2.35
N ALA A 128 2.16 -27.58 -1.15
CA ALA A 128 3.51 -28.09 -0.89
C ALA A 128 3.90 -29.30 -1.77
N ASP A 129 2.96 -30.20 -2.03
CA ASP A 129 3.16 -31.42 -2.83
C ASP A 129 2.79 -31.21 -4.33
N CYS A 130 2.53 -29.98 -4.76
CA CYS A 130 2.06 -29.69 -6.11
C CYS A 130 3.19 -29.20 -7.02
N GLU A 131 3.82 -30.08 -7.78
CA GLU A 131 4.98 -29.77 -8.66
C GLU A 131 4.66 -28.76 -9.80
N TRP A 132 3.39 -28.54 -10.11
CA TRP A 132 2.96 -27.63 -11.18
C TRP A 132 2.38 -26.30 -10.68
N ILE A 133 2.48 -26.06 -9.37
CA ILE A 133 2.26 -24.76 -8.75
C ILE A 133 3.56 -24.34 -8.06
N GLU A 134 4.07 -23.19 -8.43
CA GLU A 134 5.26 -22.60 -7.81
C GLU A 134 4.85 -21.38 -6.99
N THR A 135 5.26 -21.36 -5.72
CA THR A 135 4.95 -20.26 -4.83
C THR A 135 5.95 -19.12 -4.98
N GLN A 136 5.57 -17.92 -4.57
CA GLN A 136 6.49 -16.79 -4.51
C GLN A 136 7.67 -17.09 -3.58
N GLU A 137 8.86 -16.70 -4.00
CA GLU A 137 10.05 -16.77 -3.17
C GLU A 137 10.04 -15.66 -2.12
N ILE A 138 10.31 -16.01 -0.87
CA ILE A 138 10.48 -15.05 0.22
C ILE A 138 11.94 -15.17 0.71
N PRO A 139 12.77 -14.15 0.47
CA PRO A 139 14.17 -14.19 0.90
C PRO A 139 14.31 -14.29 2.43
N ASP A 140 15.32 -15.00 2.93
CA ASP A 140 15.55 -15.24 4.36
C ASP A 140 15.63 -13.97 5.22
N HIS A 141 16.04 -12.85 4.61
CA HIS A 141 16.13 -11.55 5.29
C HIS A 141 14.84 -10.72 5.21
N SER A 142 13.73 -11.33 4.80
CA SER A 142 12.41 -10.68 4.66
C SER A 142 11.37 -11.39 5.52
N ASP A 143 10.48 -10.60 6.11
CA ASP A 143 9.26 -11.08 6.77
C ASP A 143 8.04 -10.52 6.03
N HIS A 144 7.46 -11.36 5.17
CA HIS A 144 6.42 -10.95 4.21
C HIS A 144 5.05 -10.80 4.87
N SER A 145 4.34 -9.72 4.57
CA SER A 145 3.02 -9.41 5.16
C SER A 145 1.82 -9.95 4.36
N TYR A 146 2.06 -10.65 3.27
CA TYR A 146 1.04 -11.31 2.43
C TYR A 146 -0.15 -10.40 2.07
N PHE A 147 0.11 -9.32 1.35
CA PHE A 147 -0.97 -8.58 0.69
C PHE A 147 -1.71 -9.50 -0.28
N THR A 148 -0.95 -10.19 -1.12
CA THR A 148 -1.42 -11.27 -1.98
C THR A 148 -0.58 -12.52 -1.75
N PHE A 149 -1.16 -13.67 -2.06
CA PHE A 149 -0.45 -14.93 -2.16
C PHE A 149 -0.24 -15.24 -3.63
N GLY A 150 0.99 -15.00 -4.12
CA GLY A 150 1.34 -15.16 -5.52
C GLY A 150 1.68 -16.61 -5.87
N LEU A 151 1.16 -17.10 -7.00
CA LEU A 151 1.44 -18.43 -7.53
C LEU A 151 1.81 -18.34 -9.02
N LEU A 152 2.77 -19.13 -9.43
CA LEU A 152 3.03 -19.41 -10.84
C LEU A 152 2.40 -20.75 -11.22
N TYR A 153 1.38 -20.69 -12.07
CA TYR A 153 0.68 -21.87 -12.56
C TYR A 153 1.38 -22.49 -13.76
N LYS A 154 1.81 -23.73 -13.64
CA LYS A 154 2.46 -24.54 -14.69
C LYS A 154 1.60 -25.72 -15.16
N GLY A 155 0.34 -25.79 -14.73
CA GLY A 155 -0.55 -26.92 -14.97
C GLY A 155 -0.88 -27.14 -16.44
N GLU A 156 -0.87 -26.12 -17.27
CA GLU A 156 -1.09 -26.27 -18.71
C GLU A 156 0.03 -27.09 -19.36
N ALA A 157 1.29 -26.77 -19.06
CA ALA A 157 2.44 -27.52 -19.56
C ALA A 157 2.57 -28.91 -18.93
N ALA A 158 2.27 -29.04 -17.63
CA ALA A 158 2.46 -30.29 -16.89
C ALA A 158 1.30 -31.29 -17.03
N LYS A 159 0.07 -30.82 -17.22
CA LYS A 159 -1.16 -31.62 -17.16
C LYS A 159 -2.12 -31.36 -18.32
N GLY A 160 -1.81 -30.43 -19.23
CA GLY A 160 -2.72 -30.02 -20.30
C GLY A 160 -3.97 -29.28 -19.85
N VAL A 161 -3.99 -28.78 -18.61
CA VAL A 161 -5.13 -28.07 -18.02
C VAL A 161 -4.84 -26.58 -18.03
N SER A 162 -5.64 -25.80 -18.75
CA SER A 162 -5.49 -24.34 -18.77
C SER A 162 -5.78 -23.74 -17.38
N TRP A 163 -5.21 -22.54 -17.11
CA TRP A 163 -5.49 -21.85 -15.85
C TRP A 163 -6.99 -21.54 -15.67
N ARG A 164 -7.72 -21.30 -16.76
CA ARG A 164 -9.16 -21.06 -16.75
C ARG A 164 -9.95 -22.29 -16.35
N GLU A 165 -9.62 -23.45 -16.93
CA GLU A 165 -10.22 -24.73 -16.55
C GLU A 165 -9.91 -25.08 -15.09
N PHE A 166 -8.69 -24.82 -14.62
CA PHE A 166 -8.34 -24.97 -13.22
C PHE A 166 -9.18 -24.02 -12.33
N TYR A 167 -9.34 -22.76 -12.73
CA TYR A 167 -10.18 -21.81 -12.02
C TYR A 167 -11.63 -22.29 -11.92
N ASP A 168 -12.22 -22.72 -13.01
CA ASP A 168 -13.62 -23.17 -13.06
C ASP A 168 -13.83 -24.37 -12.16
N ARG A 169 -12.95 -25.38 -12.22
CA ARG A 169 -12.98 -26.55 -11.35
C ARG A 169 -12.81 -26.20 -9.86
N TYR A 170 -11.89 -25.29 -9.56
CA TYR A 170 -11.68 -24.80 -8.20
C TYR A 170 -12.96 -24.13 -7.65
N LYS A 171 -13.66 -23.34 -8.47
CA LYS A 171 -14.93 -22.72 -8.10
C LYS A 171 -16.04 -23.77 -7.90
N GLU A 172 -16.14 -24.77 -8.77
CA GLU A 172 -17.10 -25.88 -8.64
C GLU A 172 -16.91 -26.68 -7.35
N MET A 173 -15.67 -26.79 -6.88
CA MET A 173 -15.34 -27.43 -5.59
C MET A 173 -15.61 -26.53 -4.37
N GLY A 174 -16.17 -25.36 -4.56
CA GLY A 174 -16.48 -24.40 -3.49
C GLY A 174 -15.33 -23.45 -3.12
N GLY A 175 -14.29 -23.38 -3.92
CA GLY A 175 -13.18 -22.43 -3.74
C GLY A 175 -13.60 -20.99 -3.97
N ASP A 176 -12.92 -20.08 -3.28
CA ASP A 176 -13.03 -18.64 -3.55
C ASP A 176 -12.48 -18.28 -4.93
N GLY A 177 -12.75 -17.08 -5.42
CA GLY A 177 -12.12 -16.61 -6.64
C GLY A 177 -10.65 -16.29 -6.44
N PHE A 178 -9.85 -16.55 -7.46
CA PHE A 178 -8.48 -16.02 -7.55
C PHE A 178 -8.33 -15.20 -8.83
N TYR A 179 -7.32 -14.35 -8.89
CA TYR A 179 -7.10 -13.45 -10.00
C TYR A 179 -5.91 -13.91 -10.82
N ALA A 180 -6.06 -13.96 -12.15
CA ALA A 180 -4.92 -14.01 -13.03
C ALA A 180 -4.16 -12.67 -13.01
N CYS A 181 -2.90 -12.69 -13.45
CA CYS A 181 -2.12 -11.46 -13.59
C CYS A 181 -2.80 -10.50 -14.57
N TRP A 182 -2.85 -9.22 -14.20
CA TRP A 182 -3.44 -8.21 -15.06
C TRP A 182 -2.57 -7.97 -16.29
N LYS A 183 -3.21 -7.49 -17.32
CA LYS A 183 -2.54 -6.99 -18.52
C LYS A 183 -1.58 -5.85 -18.16
N ASN A 184 -0.43 -5.82 -18.80
CA ASN A 184 0.53 -4.75 -18.56
C ASN A 184 -0.09 -3.36 -18.86
N PRO A 185 -0.01 -2.39 -17.93
CA PRO A 185 -0.65 -1.08 -18.10
C PRO A 185 -0.27 -0.35 -19.40
N TYR A 186 0.99 -0.45 -19.85
CA TYR A 186 1.47 0.23 -21.06
C TYR A 186 0.87 -0.30 -22.36
N ILE A 187 0.17 -1.44 -22.34
CA ILE A 187 -0.55 -1.97 -23.50
C ILE A 187 -2.07 -1.74 -23.40
N GLU A 188 -2.53 -1.04 -22.36
CA GLU A 188 -3.93 -0.63 -22.25
C GLU A 188 -4.28 0.45 -23.28
N PRO A 189 -5.52 0.41 -23.86
CA PRO A 189 -5.92 1.40 -24.88
C PRO A 189 -5.82 2.85 -24.43
N SER A 190 -5.99 3.11 -23.13
CA SER A 190 -5.88 4.46 -22.55
C SER A 190 -4.46 5.04 -22.52
N LEU A 191 -3.43 4.21 -22.74
CA LEU A 191 -2.03 4.59 -22.75
C LEU A 191 -1.36 4.43 -24.13
N ARG A 192 -2.15 4.18 -25.18
CA ARG A 192 -1.70 4.02 -26.58
C ARG A 192 -1.97 5.26 -27.44
#